data_b3cd4eaab8ec0ea0f09271b34cbf33f3
#
_entry.id   b3cd4eaab8ec0ea0f09271b34cbf33f3
#
_cell.length_a   1.000
_cell.length_b   1.000
_cell.length_c   1.000
_cell.angle_alpha   90.00
_cell.angle_beta   90.00
_cell.angle_gamma   90.00
#
_symmetry.space_group_name_H-M   'P 1'
#
loop_
_entity.id
_entity.type
_entity.pdbx_description
1 polymer ?
#
loop_
_entity_poly.entity_id
_entity_poly.type
_entity_poly.pdbx_seq_one_letter_code
_entity_poly.pdbx_strand_id
1 'polypeptide(L)'
;MSLLSDLKILLTPIGIPIEAGVFSDKAPDQYLVFVPLVDTFNLEADNKPGVDVQEVRLSLYSKGSYTAAKNAIVRALLSSDITITARQYIGFDAESGYHHYNIDVAQYYEMEEN
;
A
#
# COMPACT_ATOMS: atom_id res chain seq x y z
N MET A 1 4.97 15.24 3.87
CA MET A 1 5.32 13.85 3.49
C MET A 1 4.16 12.95 3.84
N SER A 2 3.89 11.98 3.01
CA SER A 2 2.82 11.03 3.27
C SER A 2 3.23 9.63 2.86
N LEU A 3 2.61 8.64 3.49
CA LEU A 3 2.86 7.24 3.15
C LEU A 3 2.44 6.94 1.71
N LEU A 4 1.32 7.51 1.25
CA LEU A 4 0.86 7.32 -0.13
C LEU A 4 1.91 7.78 -1.13
N SER A 5 2.50 8.97 -0.93
CA SER A 5 3.51 9.51 -1.82
C SER A 5 4.81 8.70 -1.77
N ASP A 6 5.22 8.29 -0.57
CA ASP A 6 6.42 7.47 -0.40
C ASP A 6 6.28 6.09 -1.05
N LEU A 7 5.10 5.48 -0.93
CA LEU A 7 4.80 4.21 -1.58
C LEU A 7 4.83 4.33 -3.10
N LYS A 8 4.27 5.41 -3.63
CA LYS A 8 4.27 5.63 -5.07
C LYS A 8 5.69 5.74 -5.61
N ILE A 9 6.55 6.48 -4.92
CA ILE A 9 7.97 6.60 -5.30
C ILE A 9 8.67 5.25 -5.24
N LEU A 10 8.45 4.51 -4.15
CA LEU A 10 9.11 3.22 -3.92
C LEU A 10 8.70 2.17 -4.95
N LEU A 11 7.41 2.11 -5.28
CA LEU A 11 6.84 1.00 -6.06
C LEU A 11 6.73 1.28 -7.56
N THR A 12 6.79 2.53 -7.99
CA THR A 12 6.73 2.86 -9.42
C THR A 12 7.78 2.11 -10.26
N PRO A 13 9.04 1.95 -9.81
CA PRO A 13 10.04 1.22 -10.62
C PRO A 13 9.72 -0.25 -10.88
N ILE A 14 8.81 -0.84 -10.11
CA ILE A 14 8.42 -2.25 -10.35
C ILE A 14 7.67 -2.40 -11.67
N GLY A 15 7.00 -1.34 -12.13
CA GLY A 15 6.35 -1.33 -13.44
C GLY A 15 4.89 -1.81 -13.43
N ILE A 16 4.31 -2.03 -12.24
CA ILE A 16 2.90 -2.37 -12.11
C ILE A 16 2.09 -1.08 -12.07
N PRO A 17 1.03 -0.94 -12.89
CA PRO A 17 0.19 0.26 -12.83
C PRO A 17 -0.37 0.48 -11.43
N ILE A 18 -0.29 1.72 -10.95
CA ILE A 18 -0.74 2.10 -9.61
C ILE A 18 -1.87 3.10 -9.75
N GLU A 19 -2.95 2.87 -9.00
CA GLU A 19 -4.11 3.75 -9.00
C GLU A 19 -4.56 4.01 -7.56
N ALA A 20 -5.04 5.21 -7.31
CA ALA A 20 -5.53 5.60 -5.98
C ALA A 20 -7.05 5.55 -5.89
N GLY A 21 -7.69 4.77 -6.72
CA GLY A 21 -9.15 4.64 -6.76
C GLY A 21 -9.52 3.56 -7.74
N VAL A 22 -10.44 3.89 -8.65
CA VAL A 22 -10.83 2.97 -9.72
C VAL A 22 -10.31 3.49 -11.05
N PHE A 23 -10.00 2.58 -11.95
CA PHE A 23 -9.62 2.97 -13.31
C PHE A 23 -10.84 3.52 -14.05
N SER A 24 -10.66 4.62 -14.76
CA SER A 24 -11.72 5.24 -15.55
C SER A 24 -12.02 4.48 -16.83
N ASP A 25 -11.04 3.71 -17.30
CA ASP A 25 -11.13 2.90 -18.51
C ASP A 25 -10.97 1.42 -18.14
N LYS A 26 -10.75 0.59 -19.13
CA LYS A 26 -10.50 -0.83 -18.93
C LYS A 26 -9.27 -1.03 -18.03
N ALA A 27 -9.44 -1.75 -16.94
CA ALA A 27 -8.35 -2.03 -16.02
C ALA A 27 -7.31 -2.96 -16.68
N PRO A 28 -6.01 -2.75 -16.40
CA PRO A 28 -4.97 -3.65 -16.91
C PRO A 28 -5.06 -5.02 -16.25
N ASP A 29 -4.35 -6.00 -16.83
CA ASP A 29 -4.36 -7.37 -16.30
C ASP A 29 -3.73 -7.49 -14.92
N GLN A 30 -2.90 -6.53 -14.54
CA GLN A 30 -2.29 -6.50 -13.22
C GLN A 30 -2.14 -5.04 -12.78
N TYR A 31 -2.59 -4.75 -11.57
CA TYR A 31 -2.51 -3.38 -11.05
C TYR A 31 -2.56 -3.36 -9.53
N LEU A 32 -2.11 -2.23 -8.97
CA LEU A 32 -2.17 -1.93 -7.54
C LEU A 32 -3.13 -0.78 -7.28
N VAL A 33 -3.89 -0.90 -6.19
CA VAL A 33 -4.70 0.20 -5.67
C VAL A 33 -4.21 0.50 -4.25
N PHE A 34 -3.97 1.77 -3.96
CA PHE A 34 -3.61 2.21 -2.61
C PHE A 34 -4.87 2.65 -1.89
N VAL A 35 -5.17 2.01 -0.77
CA VAL A 35 -6.37 2.31 0.04
C VAL A 35 -5.91 2.83 1.40
N PRO A 36 -6.07 4.12 1.69
CA PRO A 36 -5.78 4.61 3.04
C PRO A 36 -6.68 3.92 4.05
N LEU A 37 -6.09 3.46 5.15
CA LEU A 37 -6.85 2.75 6.18
C LEU A 37 -7.18 3.68 7.35
N VAL A 38 -6.15 4.09 8.08
CA VAL A 38 -6.34 4.91 9.27
C VAL A 38 -5.07 5.69 9.54
N ASP A 39 -5.24 6.89 10.08
CA ASP A 39 -4.14 7.67 10.61
C ASP A 39 -4.36 7.82 12.10
N THR A 40 -3.33 7.61 12.90
CA THR A 40 -3.40 7.74 14.35
C THR A 40 -2.23 8.58 14.84
N PHE A 41 -2.37 9.11 16.07
CA PHE A 41 -1.29 9.86 16.69
C PHE A 41 -0.72 9.08 17.87
N ASN A 42 0.61 9.10 17.98
CA ASN A 42 1.25 8.72 19.22
C ASN A 42 1.39 9.97 20.08
N LEU A 43 0.85 9.92 21.29
CA LEU A 43 0.88 11.06 22.19
C LEU A 43 2.19 11.12 22.96
N GLU A 44 2.69 12.33 23.14
CA GLU A 44 3.82 12.59 24.01
C GLU A 44 3.37 12.95 25.42
N ALA A 45 4.34 13.22 26.29
CA ALA A 45 4.09 13.44 27.71
C ALA A 45 3.08 14.56 28.00
N ASP A 46 2.97 15.55 27.13
CA ASP A 46 2.04 16.68 27.28
C ASP A 46 0.74 16.49 26.53
N ASN A 47 0.41 15.26 26.13
CA ASN A 47 -0.77 14.93 25.33
C ASN A 47 -0.80 15.62 23.95
N LYS A 48 0.37 15.97 23.45
CA LYS A 48 0.49 16.53 22.09
C LYS A 48 0.93 15.44 21.13
N PRO A 49 0.36 15.41 19.92
CA PRO A 49 0.81 14.44 18.93
C PRO A 49 2.26 14.70 18.55
N GLY A 50 3.14 13.75 18.79
CA GLY A 50 4.53 13.83 18.35
C GLY A 50 4.76 13.15 17.03
N VAL A 51 3.96 12.13 16.73
CA VAL A 51 4.13 11.28 15.55
C VAL A 51 2.76 10.97 14.94
N ASP A 52 2.68 11.12 13.63
CA ASP A 52 1.53 10.73 12.82
C ASP A 52 1.80 9.33 12.26
N VAL A 53 1.00 8.35 12.66
CA VAL A 53 1.11 6.98 12.15
C VAL A 53 0.08 6.80 11.04
N GLN A 54 0.57 6.53 9.83
CA GLN A 54 -0.28 6.33 8.66
C GLN A 54 -0.28 4.86 8.26
N GLU A 55 -1.45 4.34 7.89
CA GLU A 55 -1.59 2.96 7.44
C GLU A 55 -2.30 2.94 6.10
N VAL A 56 -1.76 2.15 5.20
CA VAL A 56 -2.27 2.02 3.83
C VAL A 56 -2.35 0.54 3.48
N ARG A 57 -3.39 0.16 2.78
CA ARG A 57 -3.51 -1.17 2.17
C ARG A 57 -3.13 -1.11 0.72
N LEU A 58 -2.22 -1.99 0.32
CA LEU A 58 -1.87 -2.19 -1.08
C LEU A 58 -2.71 -3.35 -1.58
N SER A 59 -3.68 -3.07 -2.44
CA SER A 59 -4.51 -4.11 -3.03
C SER A 59 -3.96 -4.45 -4.40
N LEU A 60 -3.42 -5.66 -4.53
CA LEU A 60 -2.89 -6.18 -5.78
C LEU A 60 -3.96 -7.00 -6.47
N TYR A 61 -4.25 -6.64 -7.71
CA TYR A 61 -5.18 -7.38 -8.57
C TYR A 61 -4.39 -7.95 -9.74
N SER A 62 -4.54 -9.23 -10.00
CA SER A 62 -3.78 -9.89 -11.06
C SER A 62 -4.59 -10.97 -11.74
N LYS A 63 -4.70 -10.90 -13.06
CA LYS A 63 -5.18 -12.02 -13.86
C LYS A 63 -4.02 -12.98 -14.05
N GLY A 64 -4.22 -14.22 -13.66
CA GLY A 64 -3.13 -15.20 -13.64
C GLY A 64 -2.29 -15.11 -12.38
N SER A 65 -1.02 -15.48 -12.46
CA SER A 65 -0.16 -15.56 -11.28
C SER A 65 0.15 -14.17 -10.72
N TYR A 66 -0.02 -14.01 -9.41
CA TYR A 66 0.33 -12.78 -8.71
C TYR A 66 1.66 -12.88 -7.95
N THR A 67 2.27 -14.06 -7.93
CA THR A 67 3.42 -14.35 -7.07
C THR A 67 4.62 -13.47 -7.35
N ALA A 68 4.98 -13.28 -8.61
CA ALA A 68 6.14 -12.43 -8.96
C ALA A 68 5.92 -10.99 -8.55
N ALA A 69 4.72 -10.45 -8.81
CA ALA A 69 4.36 -9.09 -8.42
C ALA A 69 4.38 -8.91 -6.92
N LYS A 70 3.73 -9.83 -6.19
CA LYS A 70 3.71 -9.82 -4.73
C LYS A 70 5.13 -9.82 -4.17
N ASN A 71 5.98 -10.71 -4.66
CA ASN A 71 7.35 -10.82 -4.15
C ASN A 71 8.17 -9.57 -4.44
N ALA A 72 8.01 -8.95 -5.61
CA ALA A 72 8.70 -7.71 -5.95
C ALA A 72 8.28 -6.58 -5.00
N ILE A 73 6.99 -6.46 -4.73
CA ILE A 73 6.46 -5.45 -3.81
C ILE A 73 7.00 -5.68 -2.40
N VAL A 74 6.94 -6.91 -1.92
CA VAL A 74 7.42 -7.25 -0.56
C VAL A 74 8.91 -6.95 -0.43
N ARG A 75 9.72 -7.32 -1.44
CA ARG A 75 11.16 -7.03 -1.40
C ARG A 75 11.45 -5.54 -1.36
N ALA A 76 10.71 -4.74 -2.14
CA ALA A 76 10.88 -3.29 -2.11
C ALA A 76 10.53 -2.72 -0.74
N LEU A 77 9.43 -3.18 -0.14
CA LEU A 77 9.03 -2.74 1.19
C LEU A 77 10.05 -3.13 2.26
N LEU A 78 10.58 -4.34 2.20
CA LEU A 78 11.56 -4.83 3.16
C LEU A 78 12.90 -4.09 3.06
N SER A 79 13.22 -3.53 1.89
CA SER A 79 14.42 -2.72 1.71
C SER A 79 14.24 -1.27 2.15
N SER A 80 13.01 -0.87 2.49
CA SER A 80 12.67 0.46 2.97
C SER A 80 12.48 0.44 4.48
N ASP A 81 12.14 1.58 5.06
CA ASP A 81 11.76 1.68 6.47
C ASP A 81 10.26 1.58 6.70
N ILE A 82 9.49 1.30 5.65
CA ILE A 82 8.05 1.08 5.76
C ILE A 82 7.78 -0.32 6.32
N THR A 83 6.93 -0.42 7.32
CA THR A 83 6.64 -1.67 8.01
C THR A 83 5.48 -2.39 7.36
N ILE A 84 5.66 -3.67 7.04
CA ILE A 84 4.55 -4.54 6.61
C ILE A 84 3.85 -5.03 7.87
N THR A 85 2.55 -4.73 7.99
CA THR A 85 1.78 -5.12 9.17
C THR A 85 0.94 -6.37 8.94
N ALA A 86 0.54 -6.63 7.69
CA ALA A 86 -0.24 -7.82 7.35
C ALA A 86 -0.13 -8.14 5.88
N ARG A 87 -0.30 -9.40 5.54
CA ARG A 87 -0.40 -9.87 4.15
C ARG A 87 -1.47 -10.93 4.10
N GLN A 88 -2.34 -10.87 3.09
CA GLN A 88 -3.44 -11.81 3.00
C GLN A 88 -3.92 -11.98 1.56
N TYR A 89 -4.03 -13.23 1.12
CA TYR A 89 -4.74 -13.54 -0.12
C TYR A 89 -6.25 -13.43 0.15
N ILE A 90 -6.95 -12.65 -0.66
CA ILE A 90 -8.37 -12.38 -0.44
C ILE A 90 -9.23 -13.37 -1.21
N GLY A 91 -8.90 -13.62 -2.48
CA GLY A 91 -9.66 -14.56 -3.26
C GLY A 91 -9.53 -14.34 -4.75
N PHE A 92 -10.30 -15.11 -5.50
CA PHE A 92 -10.37 -15.06 -6.94
C PHE A 92 -11.79 -14.75 -7.37
N ASP A 93 -11.94 -13.73 -8.23
CA ASP A 93 -13.23 -13.38 -8.80
C ASP A 93 -13.34 -14.03 -10.18
N ALA A 94 -14.23 -15.02 -10.30
CA ALA A 94 -14.41 -15.76 -11.54
C ALA A 94 -14.95 -14.90 -12.68
N GLU A 95 -15.74 -13.88 -12.38
CA GLU A 95 -16.31 -13.00 -13.42
C GLU A 95 -15.24 -12.12 -14.04
N SER A 96 -14.39 -11.49 -13.24
CA SER A 96 -13.35 -10.59 -13.71
C SER A 96 -12.04 -11.31 -14.05
N GLY A 97 -11.81 -12.48 -13.45
CA GLY A 97 -10.57 -13.23 -13.62
C GLY A 97 -9.42 -12.75 -12.76
N TYR A 98 -9.66 -11.83 -11.81
CA TYR A 98 -8.62 -11.31 -10.96
C TYR A 98 -8.45 -12.09 -9.67
N HIS A 99 -7.18 -12.36 -9.33
CA HIS A 99 -6.79 -12.69 -7.96
C HIS A 99 -6.58 -11.40 -7.20
N HIS A 100 -6.96 -11.38 -5.94
CA HIS A 100 -6.84 -10.22 -5.07
C HIS A 100 -5.96 -10.56 -3.87
N TYR A 101 -4.89 -9.80 -3.68
CA TYR A 101 -3.95 -9.97 -2.58
C TYR A 101 -3.73 -8.62 -1.90
N ASN A 102 -3.81 -8.60 -0.57
CA ASN A 102 -3.61 -7.37 0.20
C ASN A 102 -2.28 -7.40 0.95
N ILE A 103 -1.59 -6.28 0.94
CA ILE A 103 -0.40 -6.04 1.77
C ILE A 103 -0.67 -4.75 2.53
N ASP A 104 -0.77 -4.85 3.85
CA ASP A 104 -1.00 -3.69 4.69
C ASP A 104 0.33 -3.19 5.23
N VAL A 105 0.53 -1.88 5.20
CA VAL A 105 1.78 -1.24 5.61
C VAL A 105 1.50 -0.06 6.52
N ALA A 106 2.49 0.29 7.30
CA ALA A 106 2.43 1.44 8.19
C ALA A 106 3.76 2.17 8.21
N GLN A 107 3.70 3.45 8.46
CA GLN A 107 4.88 4.28 8.67
C GLN A 107 4.47 5.45 9.54
N TYR A 108 5.41 5.95 10.29
CA TYR A 108 5.15 7.13 11.09
C TYR A 108 5.99 8.31 10.60
N TYR A 109 5.41 9.49 10.75
CA TYR A 109 5.98 10.73 10.31
C TYR A 109 5.97 11.70 11.46
N GLU A 110 7.05 12.45 11.62
CA GLU A 110 7.11 13.46 12.66
C GLU A 110 6.15 14.59 12.32
N MET A 111 5.45 15.08 13.35
CA MET A 111 4.57 16.23 13.19
C MET A 111 5.41 17.49 13.03
N GLU A 112 5.08 18.28 12.04
CA GLU A 112 5.75 19.55 11.82
C GLU A 112 5.17 20.60 12.76
N GLU A 113 6.05 21.35 13.38
CA GLU A 113 5.64 22.49 14.17
C GLU A 113 5.49 23.72 13.26
N ASN A 114 4.33 24.33 13.32
CA ASN A 114 4.06 25.56 12.56
C ASN A 114 3.87 26.73 13.51
#